data_40138a6940b05d1024d2e71e666a313d
#
_entry.id   40138a6940b05d1024d2e71e666a313d
#
_cell.length_a   1.000
_cell.length_b   1.000
_cell.length_c   1.000
_cell.angle_alpha   90.00
_cell.angle_beta   90.00
_cell.angle_gamma   90.00
#
_symmetry.space_group_name_H-M   'P 1'
#
loop_
_entity.id
_entity.type
_entity.pdbx_description
1 polymer ?
#
loop_
_entity_poly.entity_id
_entity_poly.type
_entity_poly.pdbx_seq_one_letter_code
_entity_poly.pdbx_strand_id
1 'polypeptide(L)'
;MLQRIQTIYLLFVALVQLAGYIFLPDRLLYSGVSVEVDESYILLISNLLLIIVPFWNIFQFRNRKRQFVTNRILLLITLGVLLNQCIGYFYIDSNETHQLLVSIVAILTIIFVSLANKAIKRDEDLIRSADRLR
;
A
#
# COMPACT_ATOMS: atom_id res chain seq x y z
N MET A 1 10.60 2.17 21.97
CA MET A 1 11.27 2.91 20.88
C MET A 1 11.01 2.37 19.48
N LEU A 2 10.78 1.08 19.30
CA LEU A 2 10.55 0.43 17.98
C LEU A 2 9.21 0.80 17.31
N GLN A 3 8.19 1.20 18.07
CA GLN A 3 6.91 1.68 17.53
C GLN A 3 7.04 2.87 16.56
N ARG A 4 8.08 3.69 16.72
CA ARG A 4 8.33 4.85 15.84
C ARG A 4 8.72 4.43 14.43
N ILE A 5 9.45 3.32 14.27
CA ILE A 5 9.92 2.84 12.96
C ILE A 5 8.74 2.34 12.11
N GLN A 6 7.81 1.61 12.70
CA GLN A 6 6.59 1.15 12.03
C GLN A 6 5.74 2.31 11.53
N THR A 7 5.56 3.33 12.39
CA THR A 7 4.82 4.54 12.06
C THR A 7 5.45 5.30 10.89
N ILE A 8 6.79 5.37 10.86
CA ILE A 8 7.52 6.00 9.76
C ILE A 8 7.26 5.27 8.43
N TYR A 9 7.33 3.94 8.41
CA TYR A 9 7.05 3.18 7.19
C TYR A 9 5.61 3.36 6.69
N LEU A 10 4.61 3.33 7.58
CA LEU A 10 3.22 3.56 7.23
C LEU A 10 2.96 5.00 6.76
N LEU A 11 3.65 5.97 7.35
CA LEU A 11 3.61 7.36 6.90
C LEU A 11 4.17 7.48 5.47
N PHE A 12 5.30 6.82 5.18
CA PHE A 12 5.85 6.81 3.83
C PHE A 12 4.90 6.17 2.82
N VAL A 13 4.21 5.07 3.19
CA VAL A 13 3.15 4.48 2.34
C VAL A 13 2.08 5.50 2.01
N ALA A 14 1.54 6.20 3.02
CA ALA A 14 0.50 7.19 2.82
C ALA A 14 0.97 8.35 1.95
N LEU A 15 2.19 8.84 2.16
CA LEU A 15 2.78 9.95 1.37
C LEU A 15 3.05 9.54 -0.07
N VAL A 16 3.59 8.34 -0.31
CA VAL A 16 3.86 7.83 -1.67
C VAL A 16 2.55 7.67 -2.44
N GLN A 17 1.51 7.14 -1.82
CA GLN A 17 0.20 6.99 -2.45
C GLN A 17 -0.47 8.34 -2.70
N LEU A 18 -0.39 9.27 -1.75
CA LEU A 18 -0.92 10.62 -1.91
C LEU A 18 -0.20 11.37 -3.03
N ALA A 19 1.14 11.28 -3.09
CA ALA A 19 1.93 11.87 -4.16
C ALA A 19 1.56 11.26 -5.52
N GLY A 20 1.44 9.93 -5.61
CA GLY A 20 0.97 9.25 -6.81
C GLY A 20 -0.40 9.78 -7.26
N TYR A 21 -1.35 9.92 -6.33
CA TYR A 21 -2.67 10.45 -6.63
C TYR A 21 -2.66 11.90 -7.13
N ILE A 22 -1.81 12.76 -6.58
CA ILE A 22 -1.72 14.18 -6.98
C ILE A 22 -1.00 14.34 -8.32
N PHE A 23 0.10 13.61 -8.54
CA PHE A 23 0.94 13.79 -9.72
C PHE A 23 0.53 12.93 -10.91
N LEU A 24 -0.23 11.84 -10.69
CA LEU A 24 -0.64 10.88 -11.71
C LEU A 24 -2.15 10.55 -11.63
N PRO A 25 -3.05 11.55 -11.51
CA PRO A 25 -4.46 11.30 -11.22
C PRO A 25 -5.13 10.47 -12.32
N ASP A 26 -4.89 10.80 -13.59
CA ASP A 26 -5.55 10.18 -14.74
C ASP A 26 -5.20 8.69 -14.91
N ARG A 27 -4.05 8.27 -14.41
CA ARG A 27 -3.52 6.90 -14.58
C ARG A 27 -3.82 5.98 -13.41
N LEU A 28 -3.96 6.55 -12.22
CA LEU A 28 -4.46 5.79 -11.06
C LEU A 28 -5.96 5.51 -11.17
N LEU A 29 -6.69 6.37 -11.89
CA LEU A 29 -8.13 6.24 -12.12
C LEU A 29 -8.45 5.44 -13.39
N TYR A 30 -7.58 5.51 -14.41
CA TYR A 30 -7.78 4.89 -15.72
C TYR A 30 -6.58 4.02 -16.07
N SER A 31 -6.58 2.77 -15.67
CA SER A 31 -5.58 1.83 -16.18
C SER A 31 -6.01 1.36 -17.57
N GLY A 32 -5.80 2.20 -18.55
CA GLY A 32 -5.63 1.91 -19.97
C GLY A 32 -6.59 1.02 -20.74
N VAL A 33 -7.44 0.25 -20.09
CA VAL A 33 -8.54 -0.46 -20.74
C VAL A 33 -9.67 0.55 -20.86
N SER A 34 -10.36 0.65 -21.98
CA SER A 34 -11.64 1.34 -22.13
C SER A 34 -12.66 0.61 -21.23
N VAL A 35 -12.49 0.85 -19.96
CA VAL A 35 -13.20 0.19 -18.89
C VAL A 35 -14.56 0.85 -18.81
N GLU A 36 -15.59 0.07 -18.82
CA GLU A 36 -16.93 0.51 -18.47
C GLU A 36 -16.89 1.25 -17.13
N VAL A 37 -17.79 2.19 -16.95
CA VAL A 37 -17.84 3.14 -15.81
C VAL A 37 -17.67 2.45 -14.44
N ASP A 38 -18.12 1.22 -14.31
CA ASP A 38 -18.08 0.45 -13.05
C ASP A 38 -16.65 0.07 -12.57
N GLU A 39 -15.75 -0.25 -13.49
CA GLU A 39 -14.37 -0.63 -13.12
C GLU A 39 -13.54 0.58 -12.68
N SER A 40 -13.82 1.77 -13.19
CA SER A 40 -13.14 3.00 -12.78
C SER A 40 -13.42 3.35 -11.32
N TYR A 41 -14.62 3.07 -10.82
CA TYR A 41 -14.96 3.27 -9.40
C TYR A 41 -14.21 2.31 -8.48
N ILE A 42 -14.00 1.07 -8.88
CA ILE A 42 -13.24 0.08 -8.10
C ILE A 42 -11.79 0.54 -7.93
N LEU A 43 -11.16 1.03 -8.99
CA LEU A 43 -9.80 1.56 -8.93
C LEU A 43 -9.71 2.82 -8.06
N LEU A 44 -10.66 3.74 -8.20
CA LEU A 44 -10.74 4.94 -7.37
C LEU A 44 -10.87 4.57 -5.89
N ILE A 45 -11.79 3.70 -5.55
CA ILE A 45 -12.01 3.24 -4.17
C ILE A 45 -10.75 2.54 -3.64
N SER A 46 -10.10 1.68 -4.45
CA SER A 46 -8.86 0.99 -4.07
C SER A 46 -7.74 1.98 -3.75
N ASN A 47 -7.55 3.02 -4.59
CA ASN A 47 -6.54 4.04 -4.35
C ASN A 47 -6.84 4.88 -3.12
N LEU A 48 -8.09 5.28 -2.89
CA LEU A 48 -8.49 5.98 -1.67
C LEU A 48 -8.24 5.13 -0.42
N LEU A 49 -8.53 3.83 -0.47
CA LEU A 49 -8.23 2.90 0.62
C LEU A 49 -6.73 2.81 0.89
N LEU A 50 -5.88 2.78 -0.16
CA LEU A 50 -4.43 2.74 -0.03
C LEU A 50 -3.84 4.03 0.59
N ILE A 51 -4.56 5.15 0.57
CA ILE A 51 -4.18 6.40 1.25
C ILE A 51 -4.71 6.40 2.70
N ILE A 52 -6.00 6.12 2.88
CA ILE A 52 -6.70 6.29 4.15
C ILE A 52 -6.29 5.21 5.16
N VAL A 53 -6.21 3.95 4.72
CA VAL A 53 -5.98 2.82 5.64
C VAL A 53 -4.59 2.84 6.29
N PRO A 54 -3.48 3.17 5.61
CA PRO A 54 -2.19 3.33 6.28
C PRO A 54 -2.22 4.44 7.33
N PHE A 55 -2.89 5.55 7.02
CA PHE A 55 -3.07 6.66 7.96
C PHE A 55 -3.84 6.23 9.21
N TRP A 56 -4.97 5.54 9.02
CA TRP A 56 -5.76 4.96 10.11
C TRP A 56 -4.95 3.96 10.93
N ASN A 57 -4.13 3.14 10.26
CA ASN A 57 -3.34 2.09 10.89
C ASN A 57 -2.25 2.66 11.83
N ILE A 58 -1.75 3.87 11.57
CA ILE A 58 -0.82 4.57 12.48
C ILE A 58 -1.45 4.77 13.86
N PHE A 59 -2.73 5.13 13.93
CA PHE A 59 -3.45 5.35 15.20
C PHE A 59 -3.79 4.04 15.93
N GLN A 60 -3.68 2.89 15.26
CA GLN A 60 -3.99 1.58 15.80
C GLN A 60 -2.82 0.93 16.55
N PHE A 61 -1.83 1.71 16.99
CA PHE A 61 -0.60 1.25 17.64
C PHE A 61 -0.82 0.40 18.90
N ARG A 62 -1.96 0.50 19.57
CA ARG A 62 -2.33 -0.30 20.74
C ARG A 62 -2.61 -1.77 20.43
N ASN A 63 -3.09 -2.07 19.21
CA ASN A 63 -3.52 -3.39 18.79
C ASN A 63 -2.64 -3.94 17.65
N ARG A 64 -1.42 -4.38 17.98
CA ARG A 64 -0.41 -4.88 17.01
C ARG A 64 -0.94 -5.99 16.09
N LYS A 65 -1.75 -6.92 16.63
CA LYS A 65 -2.36 -7.99 15.83
C LYS A 65 -3.28 -7.43 14.74
N ARG A 66 -4.12 -6.45 15.06
CA ARG A 66 -4.98 -5.78 14.08
C ARG A 66 -4.16 -5.02 13.05
N GLN A 67 -3.15 -4.28 13.48
CA GLN A 67 -2.24 -3.56 12.60
C GLN A 67 -1.56 -4.48 11.59
N PHE A 68 -1.11 -5.65 12.03
CA PHE A 68 -0.50 -6.65 11.15
C PHE A 68 -1.49 -7.22 10.13
N VAL A 69 -2.72 -7.50 10.53
CA VAL A 69 -3.78 -7.97 9.62
C VAL A 69 -4.14 -6.89 8.61
N THR A 70 -4.32 -5.64 9.05
CA THR A 70 -4.62 -4.50 8.18
C THR A 70 -3.54 -4.30 7.13
N ASN A 71 -2.26 -4.40 7.50
CA ASN A 71 -1.15 -4.32 6.55
C ASN A 71 -1.16 -5.46 5.53
N ARG A 72 -1.59 -6.67 5.89
CA ARG A 72 -1.75 -7.77 4.93
C ARG A 72 -2.87 -7.50 3.93
N ILE A 73 -3.97 -6.93 4.39
CA ILE A 73 -5.06 -6.51 3.51
C ILE A 73 -4.57 -5.43 2.54
N LEU A 74 -3.81 -4.44 3.03
CA LEU A 74 -3.18 -3.43 2.18
C LEU A 74 -2.28 -4.04 1.11
N LEU A 75 -1.45 -5.02 1.46
CA LEU A 75 -0.60 -5.73 0.50
C LEU A 75 -1.43 -6.43 -0.60
N LEU A 76 -2.53 -7.09 -0.23
CA LEU A 76 -3.41 -7.75 -1.19
C LEU A 76 -4.08 -6.75 -2.14
N ILE A 77 -4.56 -5.63 -1.61
CA ILE A 77 -5.15 -4.56 -2.44
C ILE A 77 -4.10 -3.98 -3.40
N THR A 78 -2.90 -3.66 -2.89
CA THR A 78 -1.81 -3.11 -3.72
C THR A 78 -1.38 -4.11 -4.81
N LEU A 79 -1.33 -5.40 -4.49
CA LEU A 79 -1.03 -6.44 -5.47
C LEU A 79 -2.10 -6.52 -6.56
N GLY A 80 -3.38 -6.42 -6.18
CA GLY A 80 -4.49 -6.37 -7.13
C GLY A 80 -4.40 -5.17 -8.08
N VAL A 81 -4.10 -3.98 -7.54
CA VAL A 81 -3.88 -2.76 -8.34
C VAL A 81 -2.67 -2.93 -9.28
N LEU A 82 -1.57 -3.50 -8.80
CA LEU A 82 -0.38 -3.76 -9.63
C LEU A 82 -0.69 -4.75 -10.77
N LEU A 83 -1.40 -5.83 -10.49
CA LEU A 83 -1.80 -6.80 -11.52
C LEU A 83 -2.70 -6.17 -12.57
N ASN A 84 -3.66 -5.34 -12.17
CA ASN A 84 -4.51 -4.61 -13.09
C ASN A 84 -3.67 -3.68 -14.01
N GLN A 85 -2.68 -2.99 -13.47
CA GLN A 85 -1.76 -2.15 -14.25
C GLN A 85 -0.90 -2.96 -15.21
N CYS A 86 -0.40 -4.13 -14.79
CA CYS A 86 0.36 -5.03 -15.67
C CYS A 86 -0.51 -5.51 -16.84
N ILE A 87 -1.76 -5.87 -16.60
CA ILE A 87 -2.70 -6.27 -17.65
C ILE A 87 -2.91 -5.10 -18.61
N GLY A 88 -3.14 -3.90 -18.11
CA GLY A 88 -3.26 -2.69 -18.92
C GLY A 88 -2.04 -2.44 -19.81
N TYR A 89 -0.83 -2.67 -19.30
CA TYR A 89 0.41 -2.50 -20.07
C TYR A 89 0.50 -3.45 -21.27
N PHE A 90 0.06 -4.70 -21.13
CA PHE A 90 0.11 -5.69 -22.20
C PHE A 90 -0.96 -5.52 -23.28
N TYR A 91 -2.10 -4.91 -22.94
CA TYR A 91 -3.25 -4.83 -23.84
C TYR A 91 -3.42 -3.47 -24.51
N ILE A 92 -2.71 -2.42 -24.07
CA ILE A 92 -2.92 -1.07 -24.53
C ILE A 92 -1.59 -0.39 -24.88
N ASP A 93 -1.55 0.08 -26.11
CA ASP A 93 -0.45 0.87 -26.70
C ASP A 93 -0.47 2.32 -26.16
N SER A 94 -0.27 2.48 -24.85
CA SER A 94 -0.33 3.79 -24.18
C SER A 94 1.04 4.19 -23.66
N ASN A 95 1.26 5.51 -23.55
CA ASN A 95 2.49 6.17 -23.12
C ASN A 95 3.23 5.41 -22.00
N GLU A 96 4.25 4.64 -22.37
CA GLU A 96 5.01 3.72 -21.52
C GLU A 96 5.54 4.37 -20.23
N THR A 97 5.96 5.63 -20.31
CA THR A 97 6.57 6.34 -19.17
C THR A 97 5.62 6.53 -17.97
N HIS A 98 4.36 6.86 -18.22
CA HIS A 98 3.38 7.05 -17.15
C HIS A 98 2.99 5.75 -16.47
N GLN A 99 2.85 4.65 -17.21
CA GLN A 99 2.55 3.34 -16.64
C GLN A 99 3.69 2.83 -15.76
N LEU A 100 4.93 3.06 -16.17
CA LEU A 100 6.10 2.74 -15.37
C LEU A 100 6.09 3.50 -14.03
N LEU A 101 5.77 4.80 -14.03
CA LEU A 101 5.71 5.60 -12.81
C LEU A 101 4.64 5.07 -11.83
N VAL A 102 3.46 4.73 -12.31
CA VAL A 102 2.40 4.17 -11.46
C VAL A 102 2.80 2.81 -10.89
N SER A 103 3.44 1.96 -11.69
CA SER A 103 3.97 0.67 -11.23
C SER A 103 5.04 0.85 -10.15
N ILE A 104 5.91 1.86 -10.28
CA ILE A 104 6.89 2.20 -9.25
C ILE A 104 6.22 2.58 -7.93
N VAL A 105 5.16 3.38 -7.95
CA VAL A 105 4.38 3.74 -6.75
C VAL A 105 3.84 2.49 -6.05
N ALA A 106 3.27 1.55 -6.80
CA ALA A 106 2.74 0.30 -6.25
C ALA A 106 3.86 -0.58 -5.66
N ILE A 107 5.00 -0.71 -6.34
CA ILE A 107 6.16 -1.46 -5.84
C ILE A 107 6.71 -0.84 -4.56
N LEU A 108 6.89 0.47 -4.50
CA LEU A 108 7.33 1.17 -3.29
C LEU A 108 6.36 0.93 -2.13
N THR A 109 5.07 0.95 -2.38
CA THR A 109 4.05 0.64 -1.38
C THR A 109 4.20 -0.76 -0.82
N ILE A 110 4.38 -1.78 -1.68
CA ILE A 110 4.61 -3.16 -1.26
C ILE A 110 5.87 -3.26 -0.39
N ILE A 111 6.95 -2.61 -0.78
CA ILE A 111 8.21 -2.60 -0.01
C ILE A 111 7.99 -2.00 1.37
N PHE A 112 7.42 -0.80 1.48
CA PHE A 112 7.24 -0.12 2.76
C PHE A 112 6.26 -0.84 3.68
N VAL A 113 5.14 -1.38 3.17
CA VAL A 113 4.21 -2.16 3.98
C VAL A 113 4.84 -3.48 4.46
N SER A 114 5.66 -4.12 3.63
CA SER A 114 6.42 -5.32 4.02
C SER A 114 7.44 -5.02 5.11
N LEU A 115 8.15 -3.89 5.02
CA LEU A 115 9.06 -3.42 6.06
C LEU A 115 8.33 -3.10 7.36
N ALA A 116 7.16 -2.45 7.29
CA ALA A 116 6.30 -2.21 8.44
C ALA A 116 5.89 -3.53 9.13
N ASN A 117 5.45 -4.53 8.36
CA ASN A 117 5.11 -5.85 8.89
C ASN A 117 6.29 -6.57 9.54
N LYS A 118 7.48 -6.47 8.93
CA LYS A 118 8.71 -7.03 9.51
C LYS A 118 9.07 -6.35 10.83
N ALA A 119 8.90 -5.03 10.91
CA ALA A 119 9.14 -4.27 12.13
C ALA A 119 8.15 -4.65 13.24
N ILE A 120 6.85 -4.82 12.93
CA ILE A 120 5.82 -5.26 13.88
C ILE A 120 6.16 -6.65 14.45
N LYS A 121 6.52 -7.60 13.56
CA LYS A 121 6.88 -8.96 13.98
C LYS A 121 8.10 -8.97 14.88
N ARG A 122 9.14 -8.23 14.52
CA ARG A 122 10.36 -8.12 15.35
C ARG A 122 10.06 -7.59 16.75
N ASP A 123 9.16 -6.61 16.84
CA ASP A 123 8.75 -6.01 18.11
C ASP A 123 7.98 -7.02 18.99
N GLU A 124 7.13 -7.84 18.37
CA GLU A 124 6.39 -8.91 19.06
C GLU A 124 7.33 -10.01 19.56
N ASP A 125 8.31 -10.42 18.76
CA ASP A 125 9.30 -11.43 19.13
C ASP A 125 10.18 -10.96 20.31
N LEU A 126 10.55 -9.67 20.36
CA LEU A 126 11.31 -9.10 21.47
C LEU A 126 10.51 -9.12 22.77
N ILE A 127 9.21 -8.80 22.73
CA ILE A 127 8.37 -8.86 23.93
C ILE A 127 8.22 -10.31 24.41
N ARG A 128 7.95 -11.23 23.49
CA ARG A 128 7.82 -12.65 23.81
C ARG A 128 9.11 -13.25 24.42
N SER A 129 10.28 -12.80 23.97
CA SER A 129 11.56 -13.23 24.56
C SER A 129 11.77 -12.68 25.97
N ALA A 130 11.39 -11.43 26.22
CA ALA A 130 11.45 -10.80 27.53
C ALA A 130 10.52 -11.49 28.55
N ASP A 131 9.31 -11.87 28.14
CA ASP A 131 8.35 -12.58 29.00
C ASP A 131 8.80 -14.00 29.37
N ARG A 132 9.63 -14.64 28.54
CA ARG A 132 10.19 -15.96 28.84
C ARG A 132 11.32 -15.95 29.89
N LEU A 133 11.94 -14.81 30.10
CA LEU A 133 13.04 -14.62 31.04
C LEU A 133 12.54 -14.20 32.43
N ARG A 134 11.26 -14.04 32.61
CA ARG A 134 10.62 -13.65 33.88
C ARG A 134 9.88 -14.82 34.51
#